data_6f4ecd37e6991444cd4aaff202afd360
#
_entry.id   6f4ecd37e6991444cd4aaff202afd360
#
_cell.length_a   1.000
_cell.length_b   1.000
_cell.length_c   1.000
_cell.angle_alpha   90.00
_cell.angle_beta   90.00
_cell.angle_gamma   90.00
#
_symmetry.space_group_name_H-M   'P 1'
#
loop_
_entity.id
_entity.type
_entity.pdbx_description
1 polymer ?
#
loop_
_entity_poly.entity_id
_entity_poly.type
_entity_poly.pdbx_seq_one_letter_code
_entity_poly.pdbx_strand_id
1 'polypeptide(L)'
;METLIRKRPYIFILTLLLILMPAGCAQKAHVPEGFVYVKEVIPSAELDIRYYGSNNFTGRPVAGYRAPTAILSLQAARALANVSKDLESQGYAIKIFDAYRPQKAVNDFITWTKGADDSRIKSKFYPNIDKKDLFMAGYLASKSGHSRGSTVDLTLMDKKKGQELDMGSHFDYLDPVSAHGSPMITAHQTANRELLKTTMEKYGFKSYSREWWHYTLTNEPYPDRYFDFDVDE
;
A
#
# COMPACT_ATOMS: atom_id res chain seq x y z
N MET A 1 -89.30 -23.16 19.35
CA MET A 1 -88.59 -22.06 20.04
C MET A 1 -87.13 -22.33 19.91
N GLU A 2 -86.52 -21.88 18.80
CA GLU A 2 -85.08 -22.09 18.50
C GLU A 2 -84.31 -20.87 18.91
N THR A 3 -83.31 -21.07 19.74
CA THR A 3 -82.42 -20.00 20.26
C THR A 3 -81.24 -19.83 19.28
N LEU A 4 -81.18 -18.72 18.56
CA LEU A 4 -80.05 -18.33 17.73
C LEU A 4 -78.86 -17.89 18.58
N ILE A 5 -77.78 -18.67 18.62
CA ILE A 5 -76.50 -18.33 19.19
C ILE A 5 -75.71 -17.49 18.19
N ARG A 6 -75.53 -16.21 18.46
CA ARG A 6 -74.77 -15.25 17.67
C ARG A 6 -73.26 -15.43 17.99
N LYS A 7 -72.47 -16.03 17.05
CA LYS A 7 -71.04 -16.11 17.18
C LYS A 7 -70.43 -14.72 16.84
N ARG A 8 -69.69 -14.16 17.78
CA ARG A 8 -68.86 -12.94 17.57
C ARG A 8 -67.56 -13.33 16.88
N PRO A 9 -67.11 -12.61 15.83
CA PRO A 9 -65.77 -12.84 15.25
C PRO A 9 -64.69 -12.21 16.12
N TYR A 10 -63.69 -13.01 16.51
CA TYR A 10 -62.47 -12.52 17.17
C TYR A 10 -61.57 -11.96 16.06
N ILE A 11 -61.34 -10.62 16.04
CA ILE A 11 -60.36 -9.97 15.19
C ILE A 11 -59.01 -10.09 15.89
N PHE A 12 -58.11 -10.97 15.35
CA PHE A 12 -56.73 -11.02 15.77
C PHE A 12 -55.98 -9.84 15.15
N ILE A 13 -55.66 -8.81 15.92
CA ILE A 13 -54.75 -7.75 15.53
C ILE A 13 -53.33 -8.27 15.66
N LEU A 14 -52.72 -8.62 14.54
CA LEU A 14 -51.30 -9.00 14.44
C LEU A 14 -50.47 -7.72 14.51
N THR A 15 -49.97 -7.39 15.69
CA THR A 15 -49.06 -6.26 15.92
C THR A 15 -47.69 -6.63 15.35
N LEU A 16 -47.37 -6.12 14.16
CA LEU A 16 -46.04 -6.26 13.53
C LEU A 16 -45.05 -5.37 14.28
N LEU A 17 -44.25 -5.97 15.15
CA LEU A 17 -43.17 -5.28 15.84
C LEU A 17 -42.01 -5.07 14.86
N LEU A 18 -41.91 -3.87 14.29
CA LEU A 18 -40.77 -3.46 13.47
C LEU A 18 -39.57 -3.27 14.41
N ILE A 19 -38.67 -4.26 14.47
CA ILE A 19 -37.38 -4.13 15.15
C ILE A 19 -36.49 -3.23 14.27
N LEU A 20 -36.42 -1.94 14.59
CA LEU A 20 -35.38 -1.06 14.07
C LEU A 20 -34.02 -1.55 14.61
N MET A 21 -33.28 -2.31 13.82
CA MET A 21 -31.88 -2.52 14.10
C MET A 21 -31.14 -1.18 13.95
N PRO A 22 -30.39 -0.73 14.97
CA PRO A 22 -29.54 0.44 14.78
C PRO A 22 -28.55 0.13 13.67
N ALA A 23 -28.52 0.98 12.62
CA ALA A 23 -27.45 0.96 11.66
C ALA A 23 -26.14 1.21 12.44
N GLY A 24 -25.37 0.16 12.66
CA GLY A 24 -24.06 0.27 13.28
C GLY A 24 -23.22 1.19 12.39
N CYS A 25 -22.95 2.41 12.85
CA CYS A 25 -21.88 3.21 12.29
C CYS A 25 -20.62 2.36 12.41
N ALA A 26 -20.11 1.85 11.29
CA ALA A 26 -18.77 1.28 11.24
C ALA A 26 -17.84 2.39 11.74
N GLN A 27 -17.25 2.22 12.91
CA GLN A 27 -16.31 3.17 13.46
C GLN A 27 -15.09 3.12 12.57
N LYS A 28 -14.82 4.24 11.84
CA LYS A 28 -13.64 4.35 10.97
C LYS A 28 -12.40 4.01 11.81
N ALA A 29 -11.58 3.08 11.34
CA ALA A 29 -10.37 2.72 12.06
C ALA A 29 -9.51 3.97 12.25
N HIS A 30 -9.11 4.23 13.48
CA HIS A 30 -8.37 5.44 13.82
C HIS A 30 -6.87 5.16 13.73
N VAL A 31 -6.20 5.78 12.75
CA VAL A 31 -4.73 5.74 12.69
C VAL A 31 -4.13 6.43 13.92
N PRO A 32 -2.98 5.97 14.43
CA PRO A 32 -2.30 6.63 15.56
C PRO A 32 -2.03 8.11 15.28
N GLU A 33 -1.98 8.90 16.35
CA GLU A 33 -1.62 10.32 16.28
C GLU A 33 -0.29 10.50 15.51
N GLY A 34 -0.26 11.48 14.61
CA GLY A 34 0.86 11.75 13.73
C GLY A 34 0.85 10.98 12.41
N PHE A 35 -0.14 10.08 12.20
CA PHE A 35 -0.37 9.38 10.94
C PHE A 35 -1.67 9.83 10.28
N VAL A 36 -1.74 9.67 8.96
CA VAL A 36 -2.91 10.01 8.14
C VAL A 36 -3.09 9.00 7.01
N TYR A 37 -4.32 8.81 6.56
CA TYR A 37 -4.57 8.13 5.29
C TYR A 37 -4.12 9.02 4.13
N VAL A 38 -3.35 8.43 3.20
CA VAL A 38 -2.82 9.18 2.05
C VAL A 38 -3.93 9.83 1.22
N LYS A 39 -5.05 9.14 1.05
CA LYS A 39 -6.22 9.65 0.29
C LYS A 39 -6.87 10.88 0.92
N GLU A 40 -6.70 11.13 2.21
CA GLU A 40 -7.19 12.36 2.87
C GLU A 40 -6.35 13.58 2.51
N VAL A 41 -5.06 13.38 2.20
CA VAL A 41 -4.10 14.44 1.86
C VAL A 41 -3.91 14.56 0.34
N ILE A 42 -3.94 13.43 -0.36
CA ILE A 42 -3.74 13.32 -1.82
C ILE A 42 -4.90 12.50 -2.42
N PRO A 43 -6.10 13.09 -2.59
CA PRO A 43 -7.26 12.37 -3.12
C PRO A 43 -7.04 11.78 -4.52
N SER A 44 -6.17 12.41 -5.33
CA SER A 44 -5.81 11.99 -6.69
C SER A 44 -4.85 10.79 -6.76
N ALA A 45 -4.15 10.43 -5.66
CA ALA A 45 -3.25 9.29 -5.66
C ALA A 45 -3.98 7.99 -5.98
N GLU A 46 -3.46 7.19 -6.90
CA GLU A 46 -3.92 5.83 -7.11
C GLU A 46 -3.29 4.89 -6.09
N LEU A 47 -4.06 3.90 -5.61
CA LEU A 47 -3.57 2.90 -4.67
C LEU A 47 -3.65 1.50 -5.30
N ASP A 48 -2.52 0.79 -5.31
CA ASP A 48 -2.41 -0.62 -5.68
C ASP A 48 -1.60 -1.34 -4.60
N ILE A 49 -2.17 -1.40 -3.39
CA ILE A 49 -1.46 -1.90 -2.20
C ILE A 49 -1.19 -3.39 -2.33
N ARG A 50 0.03 -3.71 -2.76
CA ARG A 50 0.42 -5.04 -3.20
C ARG A 50 0.39 -6.09 -2.10
N TYR A 51 0.69 -5.69 -0.87
CA TYR A 51 0.74 -6.62 0.27
C TYR A 51 -0.63 -6.95 0.87
N TYR A 52 -1.67 -6.21 0.52
CA TYR A 52 -3.05 -6.57 0.81
C TYR A 52 -3.52 -7.80 0.00
N GLY A 53 -3.03 -7.95 -1.22
CA GLY A 53 -3.36 -9.06 -2.12
C GLY A 53 -2.21 -10.08 -2.27
N SER A 54 -2.32 -10.92 -3.30
CA SER A 54 -1.33 -11.94 -3.63
C SER A 54 -0.34 -11.54 -4.74
N ASN A 55 -0.51 -10.36 -5.34
CA ASN A 55 0.38 -9.88 -6.41
C ASN A 55 1.64 -9.19 -5.85
N ASN A 56 2.42 -9.93 -5.06
CA ASN A 56 3.67 -9.51 -4.44
C ASN A 56 4.66 -10.69 -4.39
N PHE A 57 5.89 -10.46 -3.96
CA PHE A 57 6.94 -11.47 -3.95
C PHE A 57 6.71 -12.64 -2.97
N THR A 58 5.76 -12.51 -2.03
CA THR A 58 5.38 -13.65 -1.16
C THR A 58 4.33 -14.56 -1.80
N GLY A 59 3.61 -14.07 -2.83
CA GLY A 59 2.53 -14.78 -3.51
C GLY A 59 1.23 -14.89 -2.68
N ARG A 60 1.11 -14.16 -1.58
CA ARG A 60 -0.06 -14.18 -0.67
C ARG A 60 -0.24 -12.84 0.04
N PRO A 61 -1.42 -12.58 0.64
CA PRO A 61 -1.59 -11.44 1.53
C PRO A 61 -0.61 -11.50 2.69
N VAL A 62 -0.10 -10.33 3.10
CA VAL A 62 0.92 -10.16 4.13
C VAL A 62 0.29 -9.74 5.44
N ALA A 63 0.82 -10.23 6.55
CA ALA A 63 0.31 -9.95 7.88
C ALA A 63 0.23 -8.44 8.18
N GLY A 64 -0.91 -8.00 8.72
CA GLY A 64 -1.13 -6.60 9.09
C GLY A 64 -1.70 -5.71 8.00
N TYR A 65 -1.86 -6.18 6.76
CA TYR A 65 -2.61 -5.48 5.70
C TYR A 65 -4.05 -5.97 5.69
N ARG A 66 -4.98 -5.19 6.23
CA ARG A 66 -6.41 -5.51 6.35
C ARG A 66 -7.28 -4.75 5.37
N ALA A 67 -6.75 -3.64 4.81
CA ALA A 67 -7.42 -2.84 3.79
C ALA A 67 -6.44 -2.43 2.69
N PRO A 68 -6.91 -2.20 1.43
CA PRO A 68 -6.08 -1.73 0.33
C PRO A 68 -5.85 -0.21 0.42
N THR A 69 -5.42 0.25 1.59
CA THR A 69 -5.21 1.67 1.89
C THR A 69 -3.74 1.99 2.18
N ALA A 70 -3.36 3.25 2.02
CA ALA A 70 -2.02 3.74 2.29
C ALA A 70 -2.05 4.72 3.46
N ILE A 71 -1.15 4.50 4.43
CA ILE A 71 -0.97 5.34 5.61
C ILE A 71 0.45 5.87 5.61
N LEU A 72 0.65 7.14 5.96
CA LEU A 72 1.96 7.75 6.15
C LEU A 72 1.96 8.61 7.41
N SER A 73 3.15 8.94 7.92
CA SER A 73 3.29 10.05 8.84
C SER A 73 2.79 11.33 8.18
N LEU A 74 2.15 12.22 8.95
CA LEU A 74 1.61 13.48 8.43
C LEU A 74 2.66 14.30 7.66
N GLN A 75 3.90 14.28 8.12
CA GLN A 75 5.01 15.00 7.45
C GLN A 75 5.33 14.38 6.09
N ALA A 76 5.44 13.04 6.01
CA ALA A 76 5.68 12.36 4.74
C ALA A 76 4.51 12.52 3.76
N ALA A 77 3.27 12.45 4.25
CA ALA A 77 2.09 12.67 3.42
C ALA A 77 2.04 14.10 2.83
N ARG A 78 2.38 15.13 3.62
CA ARG A 78 2.48 16.52 3.14
C ARG A 78 3.59 16.72 2.12
N ALA A 79 4.76 16.12 2.32
CA ALA A 79 5.86 16.16 1.36
C ALA A 79 5.45 15.47 0.05
N LEU A 80 4.81 14.30 0.13
CA LEU A 80 4.32 13.56 -1.03
C LEU A 80 3.19 14.32 -1.76
N ALA A 81 2.38 15.09 -1.07
CA ALA A 81 1.37 15.96 -1.70
C ALA A 81 2.01 17.03 -2.60
N ASN A 82 3.16 17.58 -2.20
CA ASN A 82 3.90 18.52 -3.03
C ASN A 82 4.50 17.83 -4.26
N VAL A 83 5.01 16.57 -4.11
CA VAL A 83 5.44 15.73 -5.23
C VAL A 83 4.28 15.50 -6.21
N SER A 84 3.12 15.07 -5.70
CA SER A 84 1.92 14.83 -6.51
C SER A 84 1.51 16.07 -7.30
N LYS A 85 1.44 17.22 -6.64
CA LYS A 85 1.07 18.49 -7.29
C LYS A 85 2.05 18.89 -8.39
N ASP A 86 3.35 18.72 -8.19
CA ASP A 86 4.37 19.02 -9.21
C ASP A 86 4.21 18.12 -10.42
N LEU A 87 4.08 16.81 -10.20
CA LEU A 87 3.88 15.82 -11.26
C LEU A 87 2.56 16.03 -12.02
N GLU A 88 1.48 16.41 -11.31
CA GLU A 88 0.19 16.71 -11.94
C GLU A 88 0.27 17.89 -12.90
N SER A 89 1.08 18.91 -12.60
CA SER A 89 1.32 20.05 -13.50
C SER A 89 2.00 19.63 -14.81
N GLN A 90 2.69 18.49 -14.80
CA GLN A 90 3.39 17.90 -15.93
C GLN A 90 2.58 16.80 -16.65
N GLY A 91 1.34 16.54 -16.19
CA GLY A 91 0.44 15.55 -16.79
C GLY A 91 0.57 14.14 -16.22
N TYR A 92 1.23 13.98 -15.07
CA TYR A 92 1.38 12.69 -14.40
C TYR A 92 0.54 12.61 -13.12
N ALA A 93 0.30 11.38 -12.64
CA ALA A 93 -0.24 11.10 -11.33
C ALA A 93 0.68 10.09 -10.62
N ILE A 94 0.57 10.00 -9.30
CA ILE A 94 1.28 8.97 -8.53
C ILE A 94 0.39 7.76 -8.31
N LYS A 95 1.00 6.56 -8.35
CA LYS A 95 0.39 5.30 -7.94
C LYS A 95 1.24 4.67 -6.86
N ILE A 96 0.65 4.34 -5.72
CA ILE A 96 1.32 3.84 -4.53
C ILE A 96 1.13 2.34 -4.43
N PHE A 97 2.24 1.61 -4.25
CA PHE A 97 2.27 0.16 -4.07
C PHE A 97 2.37 -0.23 -2.60
N ASP A 98 3.11 0.55 -1.79
CA ASP A 98 3.24 0.41 -0.35
C ASP A 98 3.56 1.76 0.31
N ALA A 99 3.20 1.89 1.60
CA ALA A 99 3.48 3.07 2.39
C ALA A 99 3.93 2.65 3.80
N TYR A 100 3.21 3.01 4.86
CA TYR A 100 3.47 2.42 6.17
C TYR A 100 3.26 0.89 6.09
N ARG A 101 4.25 0.15 6.57
CA ARG A 101 4.26 -1.32 6.66
C ARG A 101 4.43 -1.72 8.12
N PRO A 102 3.47 -2.43 8.72
CA PRO A 102 3.61 -2.90 10.11
C PRO A 102 4.86 -3.74 10.31
N GLN A 103 5.48 -3.69 11.50
CA GLN A 103 6.63 -4.56 11.81
C GLN A 103 6.25 -6.04 11.71
N LYS A 104 5.00 -6.42 12.01
CA LYS A 104 4.52 -7.80 11.81
C LYS A 104 4.59 -8.25 10.35
N ALA A 105 4.40 -7.36 9.39
CA ALA A 105 4.58 -7.66 7.96
C ALA A 105 6.05 -7.94 7.63
N VAL A 106 6.97 -7.18 8.20
CA VAL A 106 8.42 -7.44 8.08
C VAL A 106 8.79 -8.80 8.68
N ASN A 107 8.23 -9.12 9.84
CA ASN A 107 8.41 -10.42 10.50
C ASN A 107 7.82 -11.58 9.66
N ASP A 108 6.72 -11.31 8.95
CA ASP A 108 6.12 -12.25 8.01
C ASP A 108 7.04 -12.52 6.80
N PHE A 109 7.71 -11.50 6.26
CA PHE A 109 8.76 -11.68 5.23
C PHE A 109 9.91 -12.55 5.74
N ILE A 110 10.39 -12.33 6.96
CA ILE A 110 11.44 -13.17 7.57
C ILE A 110 10.99 -14.63 7.66
N THR A 111 9.74 -14.86 8.04
CA THR A 111 9.18 -16.22 8.12
C THR A 111 9.05 -16.84 6.73
N TRP A 112 8.57 -16.06 5.76
CA TRP A 112 8.44 -16.49 4.37
C TRP A 112 9.78 -16.90 3.75
N THR A 113 10.90 -16.23 4.05
CA THR A 113 12.22 -16.60 3.49
C THR A 113 12.71 -17.97 3.96
N LYS A 114 12.19 -18.50 5.06
CA LYS A 114 12.54 -19.83 5.59
C LYS A 114 11.76 -20.99 4.92
N GLY A 115 10.70 -20.66 4.17
CA GLY A 115 9.87 -21.64 3.48
C GLY A 115 10.46 -22.06 2.12
N ALA A 116 9.87 -23.09 1.51
CA ALA A 116 10.22 -23.50 0.15
C ALA A 116 9.93 -22.41 -0.90
N ASP A 117 10.67 -22.43 -2.01
CA ASP A 117 10.39 -21.57 -3.15
C ASP A 117 9.13 -22.03 -3.90
N ASP A 118 8.28 -21.07 -4.28
CA ASP A 118 7.30 -21.25 -5.34
C ASP A 118 7.96 -20.79 -6.65
N SER A 119 8.13 -21.70 -7.59
CA SER A 119 8.82 -21.41 -8.87
C SER A 119 8.15 -20.31 -9.68
N ARG A 120 6.80 -20.18 -9.59
CA ARG A 120 6.05 -19.13 -10.29
C ARG A 120 6.31 -17.77 -9.68
N ILE A 121 6.35 -17.69 -8.36
CA ILE A 121 6.66 -16.44 -7.64
C ILE A 121 8.12 -16.08 -7.85
N LYS A 122 9.04 -17.05 -7.72
CA LYS A 122 10.47 -16.84 -7.97
C LYS A 122 10.71 -16.29 -9.36
N SER A 123 10.17 -16.91 -10.41
CA SER A 123 10.38 -16.46 -11.79
C SER A 123 9.83 -15.05 -12.05
N LYS A 124 8.80 -14.65 -11.32
CA LYS A 124 8.18 -13.33 -11.48
C LYS A 124 8.87 -12.23 -10.70
N PHE A 125 9.36 -12.49 -9.48
CA PHE A 125 9.78 -11.44 -8.56
C PHE A 125 11.29 -11.47 -8.21
N TYR A 126 11.93 -12.66 -8.18
CA TYR A 126 13.34 -12.79 -7.79
C TYR A 126 14.05 -13.93 -8.57
N PRO A 127 14.03 -13.90 -9.92
CA PRO A 127 14.47 -15.02 -10.76
C PRO A 127 15.92 -15.39 -10.56
N ASN A 128 16.79 -14.42 -10.28
CA ASN A 128 18.24 -14.53 -10.29
C ASN A 128 18.86 -14.58 -8.88
N ILE A 129 18.05 -14.65 -7.81
CA ILE A 129 18.53 -14.70 -6.43
C ILE A 129 17.80 -15.79 -5.64
N ASP A 130 18.48 -16.43 -4.72
CA ASP A 130 17.84 -17.35 -3.79
C ASP A 130 17.18 -16.59 -2.64
N LYS A 131 16.02 -17.08 -2.22
CA LYS A 131 15.22 -16.49 -1.14
C LYS A 131 16.03 -16.23 0.14
N LYS A 132 16.93 -17.16 0.49
CA LYS A 132 17.84 -17.05 1.65
C LYS A 132 18.82 -15.89 1.57
N ASP A 133 19.14 -15.42 0.35
CA ASP A 133 20.15 -14.41 0.10
C ASP A 133 19.55 -12.98 0.00
N LEU A 134 18.22 -12.85 -0.02
CA LEU A 134 17.51 -11.57 -0.16
C LEU A 134 17.89 -10.53 0.92
N PHE A 135 18.17 -10.98 2.15
CA PHE A 135 18.67 -10.10 3.23
C PHE A 135 20.09 -9.60 2.96
N MET A 136 21.00 -10.50 2.59
CA MET A 136 22.41 -10.12 2.30
C MET A 136 22.50 -9.25 1.06
N ALA A 137 21.63 -9.48 0.09
CA ALA A 137 21.53 -8.65 -1.10
C ALA A 137 20.89 -7.28 -0.87
N GLY A 138 20.32 -7.03 0.33
CA GLY A 138 19.74 -5.75 0.71
C GLY A 138 18.32 -5.51 0.20
N TYR A 139 17.64 -6.53 -0.33
CA TYR A 139 16.23 -6.43 -0.73
C TYR A 139 15.27 -6.57 0.43
N LEU A 140 15.65 -7.28 1.49
CA LEU A 140 14.88 -7.39 2.72
C LEU A 140 15.70 -6.95 3.93
N ALA A 141 15.02 -6.44 4.96
CA ALA A 141 15.63 -6.05 6.22
C ALA A 141 14.79 -6.52 7.40
N SER A 142 15.40 -6.78 8.55
CA SER A 142 14.67 -7.14 9.78
C SER A 142 13.94 -5.95 10.43
N LYS A 143 14.33 -4.73 10.04
CA LYS A 143 13.67 -3.46 10.38
C LYS A 143 13.58 -2.64 9.10
N SER A 144 12.37 -2.21 8.75
CA SER A 144 12.12 -1.49 7.50
C SER A 144 11.87 -0.01 7.74
N GLY A 145 12.34 0.84 6.82
CA GLY A 145 11.97 2.26 6.78
C GLY A 145 10.45 2.47 6.74
N HIS A 146 9.72 1.60 6.04
CA HIS A 146 8.27 1.63 5.98
C HIS A 146 7.60 1.52 7.36
N SER A 147 8.16 0.74 8.29
CA SER A 147 7.60 0.59 9.64
C SER A 147 7.74 1.86 10.49
N ARG A 148 8.52 2.85 10.03
CA ARG A 148 8.63 4.19 10.65
C ARG A 148 7.60 5.19 10.10
N GLY A 149 6.86 4.81 9.03
CA GLY A 149 5.76 5.59 8.48
C GLY A 149 6.16 6.72 7.54
N SER A 150 7.41 6.80 7.11
CA SER A 150 7.89 7.89 6.24
C SER A 150 8.57 7.38 4.96
N THR A 151 8.36 6.11 4.64
CA THR A 151 8.81 5.48 3.41
C THR A 151 7.62 5.13 2.53
N VAL A 152 7.75 5.30 1.23
CA VAL A 152 6.73 5.02 0.23
C VAL A 152 7.34 4.35 -0.99
N ASP A 153 6.65 3.34 -1.52
CA ASP A 153 6.93 2.69 -2.80
C ASP A 153 5.87 3.12 -3.81
N LEU A 154 6.31 3.72 -4.93
CA LEU A 154 5.38 4.33 -5.89
C LEU A 154 5.93 4.32 -7.32
N THR A 155 5.02 4.56 -8.26
CA THR A 155 5.32 4.81 -9.68
C THR A 155 4.56 6.02 -10.21
N LEU A 156 4.79 6.35 -11.48
CA LEU A 156 4.11 7.41 -12.23
C LEU A 156 3.07 6.83 -13.18
N MET A 157 1.93 7.51 -13.26
CA MET A 157 0.87 7.28 -14.24
C MET A 157 0.84 8.41 -15.25
N ASP A 158 0.84 8.11 -16.54
CA ASP A 158 0.49 9.07 -17.57
C ASP A 158 -1.04 9.33 -17.53
N LYS A 159 -1.45 10.51 -17.09
CA LYS A 159 -2.89 10.86 -16.92
C LYS A 159 -3.67 10.83 -18.23
N LYS A 160 -3.01 11.10 -19.37
CA LYS A 160 -3.64 11.11 -20.69
C LYS A 160 -3.88 9.68 -21.20
N LYS A 161 -2.95 8.77 -20.94
CA LYS A 161 -3.03 7.37 -21.40
C LYS A 161 -3.70 6.47 -20.36
N GLY A 162 -3.75 6.85 -19.09
CA GLY A 162 -4.23 6.02 -17.99
C GLY A 162 -3.35 4.80 -17.73
N GLN A 163 -2.04 4.89 -17.96
CA GLN A 163 -1.09 3.79 -17.86
C GLN A 163 0.13 4.18 -17.04
N GLU A 164 0.72 3.20 -16.33
CA GLU A 164 2.01 3.39 -15.67
C GLU A 164 3.10 3.72 -16.69
N LEU A 165 4.04 4.57 -16.30
CA LEU A 165 5.27 4.75 -17.08
C LEU A 165 6.10 3.47 -17.02
N ASP A 166 6.70 3.13 -18.14
CA ASP A 166 7.63 1.99 -18.22
C ASP A 166 8.93 2.31 -17.47
N MET A 167 9.10 1.68 -16.32
CA MET A 167 10.28 1.83 -15.46
C MET A 167 11.36 0.77 -15.73
N GLY A 168 11.18 -0.13 -16.72
CA GLY A 168 12.14 -1.19 -17.08
C GLY A 168 12.08 -2.43 -16.20
N SER A 169 11.42 -2.38 -15.06
CA SER A 169 11.02 -3.52 -14.23
C SER A 169 9.76 -3.17 -13.45
N HIS A 170 8.99 -4.18 -13.09
CA HIS A 170 7.82 -3.94 -12.24
C HIS A 170 8.22 -3.79 -10.75
N PHE A 171 7.31 -3.31 -9.93
CA PHE A 171 7.45 -3.24 -8.47
C PHE A 171 7.80 -4.61 -7.86
N ASP A 172 8.68 -4.63 -6.87
CA ASP A 172 9.18 -5.84 -6.20
C ASP A 172 9.93 -6.83 -7.11
N TYR A 173 10.42 -6.38 -8.28
CA TYR A 173 11.35 -7.19 -9.06
C TYR A 173 12.75 -7.10 -8.44
N LEU A 174 13.07 -8.04 -7.55
CA LEU A 174 14.27 -8.05 -6.70
C LEU A 174 15.49 -8.54 -7.51
N ASP A 175 16.00 -7.64 -8.35
CA ASP A 175 17.04 -7.91 -9.32
C ASP A 175 17.86 -6.63 -9.59
N PRO A 176 19.15 -6.70 -9.95
CA PRO A 176 19.97 -5.54 -10.29
C PRO A 176 19.37 -4.61 -11.37
N VAL A 177 18.49 -5.10 -12.25
CA VAL A 177 17.78 -4.25 -13.21
C VAL A 177 16.92 -3.19 -12.54
N SER A 178 16.46 -3.43 -11.31
CA SER A 178 15.62 -2.49 -10.54
C SER A 178 16.42 -1.37 -9.86
N ALA A 179 17.75 -1.46 -9.85
CA ALA A 179 18.59 -0.43 -9.26
C ALA A 179 18.52 0.88 -10.05
N HIS A 180 18.61 2.01 -9.34
CA HIS A 180 18.87 3.31 -9.98
C HIS A 180 20.19 3.26 -10.77
N GLY A 181 20.18 3.83 -11.98
CA GLY A 181 21.37 3.84 -12.83
C GLY A 181 21.71 2.46 -13.45
N SER A 182 20.80 1.49 -13.42
CA SER A 182 21.00 0.19 -14.06
C SER A 182 21.33 0.36 -15.57
N PRO A 183 22.41 -0.26 -16.06
CA PRO A 183 22.75 -0.24 -17.50
C PRO A 183 21.85 -1.18 -18.33
N MET A 184 20.98 -1.96 -17.71
CA MET A 184 20.14 -2.97 -18.35
C MET A 184 18.81 -2.42 -18.86
N ILE A 185 18.55 -1.12 -18.69
CA ILE A 185 17.31 -0.46 -19.11
C ILE A 185 17.58 0.52 -20.26
N THR A 186 16.51 0.87 -20.98
CA THR A 186 16.58 1.83 -22.10
C THR A 186 16.72 3.27 -21.60
N ALA A 187 17.17 4.17 -22.48
CA ALA A 187 17.23 5.60 -22.16
C ALA A 187 15.87 6.20 -21.77
N HIS A 188 14.77 5.71 -22.37
CA HIS A 188 13.41 6.14 -22.03
C HIS A 188 13.01 5.70 -20.61
N GLN A 189 13.30 4.46 -20.23
CA GLN A 189 13.07 3.95 -18.88
C GLN A 189 13.93 4.68 -17.84
N THR A 190 15.18 4.99 -18.19
CA THR A 190 16.06 5.82 -17.37
C THR A 190 15.45 7.21 -17.16
N ALA A 191 14.97 7.87 -18.21
CA ALA A 191 14.32 9.19 -18.10
C ALA A 191 13.07 9.15 -17.20
N ASN A 192 12.24 8.09 -17.28
CA ASN A 192 11.08 7.90 -16.43
C ASN A 192 11.47 7.76 -14.94
N ARG A 193 12.51 6.95 -14.64
CA ARG A 193 13.03 6.82 -13.27
C ARG A 193 13.63 8.12 -12.75
N GLU A 194 14.37 8.86 -13.58
CA GLU A 194 14.95 10.14 -13.17
C GLU A 194 13.89 11.22 -12.95
N LEU A 195 12.80 11.24 -13.71
CA LEU A 195 11.67 12.12 -13.46
C LEU A 195 11.08 11.87 -12.06
N LEU A 196 10.81 10.60 -11.72
CA LEU A 196 10.31 10.23 -10.38
C LEU A 196 11.32 10.61 -9.31
N LYS A 197 12.57 10.19 -9.45
CA LYS A 197 13.64 10.38 -8.47
C LYS A 197 13.89 11.87 -8.19
N THR A 198 14.12 12.66 -9.23
CA THR A 198 14.43 14.09 -9.07
C THR A 198 13.27 14.86 -8.46
N THR A 199 12.02 14.48 -8.78
CA THR A 199 10.86 15.11 -8.16
C THR A 199 10.73 14.69 -6.69
N MET A 200 10.92 13.43 -6.34
CA MET A 200 10.91 12.97 -4.95
C MET A 200 12.01 13.66 -4.12
N GLU A 201 13.24 13.74 -4.65
CA GLU A 201 14.40 14.38 -3.98
C GLU A 201 14.18 15.88 -3.79
N LYS A 202 13.56 16.57 -4.75
CA LYS A 202 13.19 18.00 -4.64
C LYS A 202 12.32 18.28 -3.42
N TYR A 203 11.49 17.34 -3.01
CA TYR A 203 10.59 17.48 -1.87
C TYR A 203 11.04 16.71 -0.62
N GLY A 204 12.34 16.42 -0.54
CA GLY A 204 13.00 15.95 0.68
C GLY A 204 12.98 14.44 0.89
N PHE A 205 12.61 13.66 -0.11
CA PHE A 205 12.76 12.20 -0.06
C PHE A 205 14.15 11.80 -0.54
N LYS A 206 14.64 10.70 0.00
CA LYS A 206 15.88 10.03 -0.41
C LYS A 206 15.54 8.71 -1.09
N SER A 207 16.07 8.51 -2.29
CA SER A 207 15.95 7.25 -3.04
C SER A 207 16.78 6.13 -2.42
N TYR A 208 16.32 4.88 -2.56
CA TYR A 208 17.11 3.69 -2.26
C TYR A 208 17.79 3.17 -3.53
N SER A 209 19.10 3.03 -3.52
CA SER A 209 19.88 2.76 -4.75
C SER A 209 19.51 1.46 -5.46
N ARG A 210 18.98 0.45 -4.77
CA ARG A 210 18.65 -0.87 -5.34
C ARG A 210 17.25 -0.98 -5.94
N GLU A 211 16.36 -0.02 -5.63
CA GLU A 211 14.92 -0.09 -5.92
C GLU A 211 14.43 1.27 -6.42
N TRP A 212 14.07 1.35 -7.71
CA TRP A 212 13.65 2.60 -8.35
C TRP A 212 12.37 3.20 -7.75
N TRP A 213 11.54 2.39 -7.11
CA TRP A 213 10.24 2.78 -6.52
C TRP A 213 10.34 3.31 -5.10
N HIS A 214 11.45 3.04 -4.36
CA HIS A 214 11.56 3.18 -2.90
C HIS A 214 12.17 4.51 -2.46
N TYR A 215 11.41 5.26 -1.66
CA TYR A 215 11.80 6.59 -1.19
C TYR A 215 11.45 6.78 0.29
N THR A 216 12.40 7.32 1.05
CA THR A 216 12.22 7.65 2.48
C THR A 216 12.39 9.15 2.69
N LEU A 217 11.50 9.79 3.47
CA LEU A 217 11.64 11.19 3.84
C LEU A 217 12.90 11.38 4.69
N THR A 218 13.78 12.32 4.30
CA THR A 218 15.09 12.51 4.95
C THR A 218 14.94 12.95 6.41
N ASN A 219 14.02 13.87 6.69
CA ASN A 219 13.73 14.38 8.04
C ASN A 219 12.45 13.72 8.58
N GLU A 220 12.45 12.40 8.70
CA GLU A 220 11.31 11.66 9.21
C GLU A 220 11.06 11.93 10.71
N PRO A 221 9.78 11.97 11.16
CA PRO A 221 9.45 12.31 12.54
C PRO A 221 9.79 11.20 13.53
N TYR A 222 9.94 9.96 13.06
CA TYR A 222 10.12 8.78 13.91
C TYR A 222 11.32 7.93 13.45
N PRO A 223 12.58 8.45 13.42
CA PRO A 223 13.72 7.77 12.79
C PRO A 223 14.09 6.45 13.46
N ASP A 224 13.77 6.29 14.75
CA ASP A 224 14.13 5.12 15.55
C ASP A 224 12.93 4.29 16.02
N ARG A 225 11.70 4.68 15.63
CA ARG A 225 10.49 4.01 16.08
C ARG A 225 9.84 3.18 14.97
N TYR A 226 9.73 1.88 15.22
CA TYR A 226 9.09 0.91 14.32
C TYR A 226 7.71 0.58 14.87
N PHE A 227 6.69 0.94 14.12
CA PHE A 227 5.29 0.76 14.50
C PHE A 227 4.77 -0.60 14.04
N ASP A 228 3.70 -1.09 14.72
CA ASP A 228 3.10 -2.41 14.43
C ASP A 228 1.56 -2.40 14.48
N PHE A 229 0.92 -1.25 14.22
CA PHE A 229 -0.53 -1.20 14.03
C PHE A 229 -0.91 -1.71 12.64
N ASP A 230 -2.14 -2.23 12.49
CA ASP A 230 -2.61 -2.75 11.21
C ASP A 230 -2.85 -1.61 10.20
N VAL A 231 -2.68 -1.91 8.90
CA VAL A 231 -3.15 -1.09 7.79
C VAL A 231 -4.61 -1.44 7.58
N ASP A 232 -5.51 -0.60 8.09
CA ASP A 232 -6.96 -0.81 8.15
C ASP A 232 -7.70 0.49 7.79
N GLU A 233 -9.06 0.44 7.57
CA GLU A 233 -9.93 1.59 7.25
C GLU A 233 -11.05 1.77 8.27
#